data_a4a6cf381b8bbb9e29fccceaa747ee26
#
_entry.id   a4a6cf381b8bbb9e29fccceaa747ee26
#
_cell.length_a   1.000
_cell.length_b   1.000
_cell.length_c   1.000
_cell.angle_alpha   90.00
_cell.angle_beta   90.00
_cell.angle_gamma   90.00
#
_symmetry.space_group_name_H-M   'P 1'
#
loop_
_entity.id
_entity.type
_entity.pdbx_description
1 polymer ?
#
loop_
_entity_poly.entity_id
_entity_poly.type
_entity_poly.pdbx_seq_one_letter_code
_entity_poly.pdbx_strand_id
1 'polypeptide(L)'
;MRWIWVCTSLVIVSADASVPPPKIDYHQHLLSPELATLIDVPPIDADKLVALLDSAGIRRALVLSVAYSWSKPSRHVPNDSVHVREENDWVASQVARYPDRLRGFCSVNPARSYALAEIERCAGNPMLRTGLKLHIGNSELDYHNADDIAKLRQVFRTANQKHMAIVIHMHASISQRLHYGREEAQIFYDSVLSAAPDIPVQIAHLAGAGGYDSTTDGGLSVFVDAIARNDPRARNLWFDVTSVVRGTSPSSFQRIADRIRQLGLHRVLFGSDAAAGDNCRPRECWEDFRKLPLTDAEFTVIANNVAPYMR
;
A
#
# COMPACT_ATOMS: atom_id res chain seq x y z
N MET A 1 52.15 -48.68 -24.68
CA MET A 1 51.01 -48.35 -23.81
C MET A 1 50.76 -46.86 -23.92
N ARG A 2 49.68 -46.43 -24.60
CA ARG A 2 49.25 -45.02 -24.72
C ARG A 2 48.10 -44.84 -23.78
N TRP A 3 48.26 -43.96 -22.79
CA TRP A 3 47.20 -43.56 -21.88
C TRP A 3 46.37 -42.45 -22.54
N ILE A 4 45.08 -42.71 -22.75
CA ILE A 4 44.12 -41.74 -23.23
C ILE A 4 43.49 -41.07 -21.98
N TRP A 5 43.73 -39.77 -21.79
CA TRP A 5 43.04 -38.97 -20.78
C TRP A 5 41.69 -38.55 -21.36
N VAL A 6 40.59 -39.04 -20.77
CA VAL A 6 39.26 -38.56 -21.06
C VAL A 6 39.00 -37.38 -20.13
N CYS A 7 39.01 -36.16 -20.68
CA CYS A 7 38.51 -34.98 -19.97
C CYS A 7 36.97 -35.00 -19.97
N THR A 8 36.36 -35.31 -18.85
CA THR A 8 34.91 -35.13 -18.62
C THR A 8 34.66 -33.68 -18.24
N SER A 9 34.16 -32.90 -19.19
CA SER A 9 33.68 -31.52 -18.91
C SER A 9 32.38 -31.59 -18.09
N LEU A 10 32.45 -31.16 -16.86
CA LEU A 10 31.29 -30.99 -16.01
C LEU A 10 30.53 -29.76 -16.54
N VAL A 11 29.43 -29.97 -17.23
CA VAL A 11 28.46 -28.88 -17.55
C VAL A 11 27.70 -28.57 -16.28
N ILE A 12 28.11 -27.50 -15.60
CA ILE A 12 27.30 -26.92 -14.51
C ILE A 12 26.10 -26.24 -15.18
N VAL A 13 25.00 -26.95 -15.24
CA VAL A 13 23.69 -26.33 -15.53
C VAL A 13 23.34 -25.51 -14.30
N SER A 14 23.61 -24.20 -14.35
CA SER A 14 23.02 -23.28 -13.38
C SER A 14 21.51 -23.36 -13.58
N ALA A 15 20.80 -23.94 -12.63
CA ALA A 15 19.37 -23.81 -12.57
C ALA A 15 19.07 -22.30 -12.46
N ASP A 16 18.46 -21.74 -13.50
CA ASP A 16 17.91 -20.40 -13.46
C ASP A 16 16.91 -20.38 -12.31
N ALA A 17 17.31 -19.82 -11.19
CA ALA A 17 16.44 -19.69 -10.04
C ALA A 17 15.37 -18.67 -10.42
N SER A 18 14.21 -19.17 -10.85
CA SER A 18 13.05 -18.31 -11.17
C SER A 18 12.78 -17.38 -10.01
N VAL A 19 12.52 -16.09 -10.31
CA VAL A 19 12.19 -15.10 -9.29
C VAL A 19 11.00 -15.60 -8.46
N PRO A 20 11.14 -15.70 -7.13
CA PRO A 20 10.07 -16.23 -6.29
C PRO A 20 8.87 -15.28 -6.27
N PRO A 21 7.65 -15.78 -5.99
CA PRO A 21 6.53 -14.93 -5.70
C PRO A 21 6.80 -14.08 -4.44
N PRO A 22 6.14 -12.91 -4.28
CA PRO A 22 6.29 -12.10 -3.09
C PRO A 22 5.88 -12.87 -1.83
N LYS A 23 6.62 -12.70 -0.74
CA LYS A 23 6.26 -13.31 0.55
C LYS A 23 4.97 -12.75 1.12
N ILE A 24 4.72 -11.45 0.87
CA ILE A 24 3.63 -10.69 1.44
C ILE A 24 3.04 -9.78 0.36
N ASP A 25 1.73 -9.73 0.28
CA ASP A 25 0.99 -8.71 -0.44
C ASP A 25 0.64 -7.57 0.54
N TYR A 26 1.17 -6.38 0.31
CA TYR A 26 1.06 -5.24 1.22
C TYR A 26 -0.14 -4.32 0.95
N HIS A 27 -0.98 -4.66 -0.01
CA HIS A 27 -2.12 -3.83 -0.36
C HIS A 27 -3.29 -4.68 -0.82
N GLN A 28 -4.07 -5.15 0.17
CA GLN A 28 -5.29 -5.91 -0.04
C GLN A 28 -6.45 -5.27 0.70
N HIS A 29 -7.65 -5.48 0.18
CA HIS A 29 -8.89 -5.03 0.78
C HIS A 29 -9.85 -6.21 0.96
N LEU A 30 -10.62 -6.16 2.05
CA LEU A 30 -11.83 -6.94 2.21
C LEU A 30 -13.02 -5.98 2.17
N LEU A 31 -14.14 -6.43 1.66
CA LEU A 31 -15.35 -5.63 1.48
C LEU A 31 -16.54 -6.39 2.04
N SER A 32 -17.18 -5.85 3.08
CA SER A 32 -18.44 -6.39 3.58
C SER A 32 -19.50 -6.34 2.48
N PRO A 33 -20.54 -7.19 2.52
CA PRO A 33 -21.64 -7.13 1.56
C PRO A 33 -22.29 -5.73 1.49
N GLU A 34 -22.40 -5.06 2.63
CA GLU A 34 -23.00 -3.73 2.76
C GLU A 34 -22.14 -2.67 2.10
N LEU A 35 -20.82 -2.66 2.39
CA LEU A 35 -19.90 -1.74 1.76
C LEU A 35 -19.76 -2.00 0.26
N ALA A 36 -19.69 -3.26 -0.14
CA ALA A 36 -19.63 -3.67 -1.54
C ALA A 36 -20.83 -3.13 -2.33
N THR A 37 -22.02 -3.19 -1.73
CA THR A 37 -23.25 -2.60 -2.29
C THR A 37 -23.13 -1.07 -2.41
N LEU A 38 -22.61 -0.39 -1.37
CA LEU A 38 -22.43 1.08 -1.39
C LEU A 38 -21.52 1.57 -2.51
N ILE A 39 -20.46 0.80 -2.82
CA ILE A 39 -19.46 1.21 -3.81
C ILE A 39 -19.60 0.50 -5.16
N ASP A 40 -20.67 -0.29 -5.33
CA ASP A 40 -21.03 -1.02 -6.55
C ASP A 40 -19.92 -1.96 -7.05
N VAL A 41 -19.42 -2.82 -6.16
CA VAL A 41 -18.43 -3.86 -6.48
C VAL A 41 -18.80 -5.18 -5.80
N PRO A 42 -18.28 -6.33 -6.27
CA PRO A 42 -18.50 -7.59 -5.61
C PRO A 42 -17.89 -7.62 -4.20
N PRO A 43 -18.57 -8.24 -3.20
CA PRO A 43 -17.98 -8.43 -1.87
C PRO A 43 -16.83 -9.44 -1.92
N ILE A 44 -15.85 -9.22 -1.05
CA ILE A 44 -14.71 -10.11 -0.88
C ILE A 44 -14.43 -10.33 0.61
N ASP A 45 -14.51 -11.58 1.02
CA ASP A 45 -14.21 -12.05 2.37
C ASP A 45 -12.78 -12.64 2.47
N ALA A 46 -12.42 -13.07 3.67
CA ALA A 46 -11.11 -13.65 3.92
C ALA A 46 -10.89 -14.97 3.17
N ASP A 47 -11.92 -15.79 2.94
CA ASP A 47 -11.77 -17.07 2.22
C ASP A 47 -11.39 -16.83 0.77
N LYS A 48 -12.08 -15.91 0.11
CA LYS A 48 -11.75 -15.51 -1.27
C LYS A 48 -10.34 -14.93 -1.37
N LEU A 49 -9.97 -14.04 -0.44
CA LEU A 49 -8.63 -13.45 -0.44
C LEU A 49 -7.56 -14.51 -0.26
N VAL A 50 -7.70 -15.42 0.71
CA VAL A 50 -6.73 -16.49 0.97
C VAL A 50 -6.60 -17.40 -0.25
N ALA A 51 -7.70 -17.76 -0.92
CA ALA A 51 -7.65 -18.54 -2.16
C ALA A 51 -6.88 -17.82 -3.29
N LEU A 52 -7.03 -16.49 -3.42
CA LEU A 52 -6.27 -15.70 -4.39
C LEU A 52 -4.77 -15.68 -4.06
N LEU A 53 -4.43 -15.52 -2.78
CA LEU A 53 -3.03 -15.56 -2.30
C LEU A 53 -2.40 -16.92 -2.55
N ASP A 54 -3.11 -18.01 -2.23
CA ASP A 54 -2.63 -19.38 -2.46
C ASP A 54 -2.38 -19.65 -3.95
N SER A 55 -3.29 -19.19 -4.82
CA SER A 55 -3.13 -19.30 -6.26
C SER A 55 -1.89 -18.56 -6.78
N ALA A 56 -1.45 -17.51 -6.09
CA ALA A 56 -0.29 -16.69 -6.43
C ALA A 56 1.01 -17.17 -5.73
N GLY A 57 0.94 -18.13 -4.82
CA GLY A 57 2.07 -18.56 -4.00
C GLY A 57 2.48 -17.52 -2.94
N ILE A 58 1.58 -16.58 -2.58
CA ILE A 58 1.81 -15.54 -1.60
C ILE A 58 1.35 -16.01 -0.22
N ARG A 59 2.25 -15.97 0.75
CA ARG A 59 1.95 -16.54 2.07
C ARG A 59 1.07 -15.66 2.95
N ARG A 60 1.26 -14.34 2.92
CA ARG A 60 0.62 -13.39 3.84
C ARG A 60 0.11 -12.17 3.10
N ALA A 61 -0.86 -11.48 3.69
CA ALA A 61 -1.30 -10.19 3.19
C ALA A 61 -1.57 -9.19 4.31
N LEU A 62 -1.36 -7.92 3.99
CA LEU A 62 -1.83 -6.78 4.75
C LEU A 62 -3.22 -6.38 4.22
N VAL A 63 -4.23 -6.49 5.06
CA VAL A 63 -5.61 -6.13 4.77
C VAL A 63 -5.86 -4.71 5.25
N LEU A 64 -6.12 -3.83 4.34
CA LEU A 64 -6.39 -2.41 4.58
C LEU A 64 -7.90 -2.19 4.56
N SER A 65 -8.49 -1.90 5.72
CA SER A 65 -9.91 -1.53 5.79
C SER A 65 -10.20 -0.33 4.89
N VAL A 66 -11.36 -0.33 4.24
CA VAL A 66 -11.84 0.78 3.41
C VAL A 66 -13.06 1.47 4.01
N ALA A 67 -13.18 1.40 5.34
CA ALA A 67 -14.28 2.00 6.11
C ALA A 67 -14.43 3.51 5.86
N TYR A 68 -13.33 4.21 5.49
CA TYR A 68 -13.40 5.62 5.05
C TYR A 68 -14.42 5.85 3.90
N SER A 69 -14.76 4.80 3.15
CA SER A 69 -15.72 4.91 2.05
C SER A 69 -17.14 5.26 2.51
N TRP A 70 -17.52 4.82 3.70
CA TRP A 70 -18.78 5.22 4.33
C TRP A 70 -18.84 6.71 4.65
N SER A 71 -17.70 7.29 4.97
CA SER A 71 -17.57 8.69 5.41
C SER A 71 -17.09 9.65 4.31
N LYS A 72 -17.10 9.20 3.03
CA LYS A 72 -16.83 10.09 1.91
C LYS A 72 -17.87 11.22 1.87
N PRO A 73 -17.46 12.52 1.97
CA PRO A 73 -18.39 13.63 2.11
C PRO A 73 -19.45 13.69 1.00
N SER A 74 -19.07 13.47 -0.25
CA SER A 74 -19.97 13.52 -1.40
C SER A 74 -21.00 12.37 -1.47
N ARG A 75 -20.90 11.35 -0.61
CA ARG A 75 -21.89 10.25 -0.53
C ARG A 75 -23.06 10.55 0.40
N HIS A 76 -22.90 11.51 1.33
CA HIS A 76 -23.94 11.93 2.28
C HIS A 76 -24.56 10.74 3.06
N VAL A 77 -23.76 9.77 3.49
CA VAL A 77 -24.25 8.61 4.24
C VAL A 77 -24.69 9.04 5.66
N PRO A 78 -25.97 8.79 6.04
CA PRO A 78 -26.42 9.08 7.40
C PRO A 78 -25.69 8.19 8.42
N ASN A 79 -25.38 8.74 9.61
CA ASN A 79 -24.74 7.99 10.70
C ASN A 79 -23.46 7.28 10.27
N ASP A 80 -22.68 7.88 9.39
CA ASP A 80 -21.45 7.29 8.81
C ASP A 80 -20.48 6.73 9.86
N SER A 81 -20.43 7.32 11.06
CA SER A 81 -19.60 6.83 12.16
C SER A 81 -19.96 5.40 12.62
N VAL A 82 -21.23 5.03 12.55
CA VAL A 82 -21.69 3.67 12.88
C VAL A 82 -21.18 2.70 11.83
N HIS A 83 -21.39 3.02 10.56
CA HIS A 83 -20.95 2.17 9.44
C HIS A 83 -19.42 2.04 9.34
N VAL A 84 -18.67 3.11 9.65
CA VAL A 84 -17.19 3.04 9.72
C VAL A 84 -16.75 2.06 10.79
N ARG A 85 -17.38 2.09 11.98
CA ARG A 85 -17.08 1.14 13.05
C ARG A 85 -17.43 -0.29 12.65
N GLU A 86 -18.63 -0.51 12.12
CA GLU A 86 -19.11 -1.82 11.70
C GLU A 86 -18.18 -2.44 10.63
N GLU A 87 -17.74 -1.65 9.64
CA GLU A 87 -16.81 -2.12 8.60
C GLU A 87 -15.44 -2.48 9.18
N ASN A 88 -14.88 -1.65 10.07
CA ASN A 88 -13.63 -1.98 10.76
C ASN A 88 -13.78 -3.26 11.61
N ASP A 89 -14.89 -3.45 12.31
CA ASP A 89 -15.16 -4.64 13.12
C ASP A 89 -15.37 -5.88 12.24
N TRP A 90 -16.03 -5.74 11.10
CA TRP A 90 -16.17 -6.81 10.13
C TRP A 90 -14.79 -7.23 9.58
N VAL A 91 -13.95 -6.28 9.16
CA VAL A 91 -12.57 -6.58 8.73
C VAL A 91 -11.79 -7.29 9.84
N ALA A 92 -11.90 -6.85 11.10
CA ALA A 92 -11.26 -7.51 12.23
C ALA A 92 -11.72 -8.97 12.37
N SER A 93 -13.02 -9.22 12.21
CA SER A 93 -13.59 -10.56 12.27
C SER A 93 -13.06 -11.49 11.17
N GLN A 94 -12.90 -10.95 9.95
CA GLN A 94 -12.35 -11.68 8.81
C GLN A 94 -10.86 -12.01 9.00
N VAL A 95 -10.06 -11.03 9.44
CA VAL A 95 -8.63 -11.23 9.73
C VAL A 95 -8.42 -12.27 10.83
N ALA A 96 -9.27 -12.27 11.87
CA ALA A 96 -9.21 -13.22 12.97
C ALA A 96 -9.39 -14.68 12.55
N ARG A 97 -9.99 -14.95 11.40
CA ARG A 97 -10.15 -16.32 10.85
C ARG A 97 -8.83 -16.90 10.31
N TYR A 98 -7.88 -16.01 9.95
CA TYR A 98 -6.60 -16.40 9.36
C TYR A 98 -5.42 -15.61 9.98
N PRO A 99 -5.19 -15.72 11.31
CA PRO A 99 -4.25 -14.84 12.03
C PRO A 99 -2.78 -15.00 11.58
N ASP A 100 -2.41 -16.16 11.03
CA ASP A 100 -1.07 -16.42 10.50
C ASP A 100 -0.89 -15.97 9.05
N ARG A 101 -1.98 -15.64 8.37
CA ARG A 101 -2.03 -15.28 6.96
C ARG A 101 -2.33 -13.80 6.74
N LEU A 102 -3.23 -13.23 7.54
CA LEU A 102 -3.77 -11.90 7.36
C LEU A 102 -3.42 -10.99 8.54
N ARG A 103 -3.10 -9.74 8.27
CA ARG A 103 -2.95 -8.67 9.26
C ARG A 103 -3.83 -7.50 8.86
N GLY A 104 -4.68 -7.03 9.76
CA GLY A 104 -5.61 -5.95 9.48
C GLY A 104 -5.09 -4.57 9.88
N PHE A 105 -5.39 -3.58 9.09
CA PHE A 105 -5.28 -2.16 9.42
C PHE A 105 -6.66 -1.54 9.50
N CYS A 106 -6.87 -0.71 10.51
CA CYS A 106 -8.06 0.12 10.68
C CYS A 106 -8.13 1.21 9.60
N SER A 107 -9.29 1.81 9.41
CA SER A 107 -9.46 2.91 8.46
C SER A 107 -10.44 3.97 8.98
N VAL A 108 -10.10 5.23 8.74
CA VAL A 108 -10.94 6.38 9.06
C VAL A 108 -10.82 7.46 7.98
N ASN A 109 -11.80 8.37 7.94
CA ASN A 109 -11.66 9.65 7.24
C ASN A 109 -11.17 10.71 8.24
N PRO A 110 -9.97 11.28 8.06
CA PRO A 110 -9.41 12.29 8.96
C PRO A 110 -10.25 13.54 9.14
N ALA A 111 -11.10 13.88 8.17
CA ALA A 111 -11.96 15.06 8.24
C ALA A 111 -13.12 14.92 9.25
N ARG A 112 -13.44 13.70 9.70
CA ARG A 112 -14.58 13.44 10.57
C ARG A 112 -14.25 13.67 12.05
N SER A 113 -15.19 14.26 12.79
CA SER A 113 -15.00 14.56 14.22
C SER A 113 -14.75 13.34 15.10
N TYR A 114 -15.24 12.17 14.69
CA TYR A 114 -15.06 10.90 15.42
C TYR A 114 -13.77 10.16 15.02
N ALA A 115 -12.97 10.66 14.07
CA ALA A 115 -11.80 9.94 13.54
C ALA A 115 -10.80 9.52 14.63
N LEU A 116 -10.47 10.43 15.55
CA LEU A 116 -9.52 10.15 16.63
C LEU A 116 -10.07 9.10 17.61
N ALA A 117 -11.36 9.19 17.96
CA ALA A 117 -11.99 8.20 18.83
C ALA A 117 -12.02 6.80 18.18
N GLU A 118 -12.23 6.70 16.88
CA GLU A 118 -12.20 5.44 16.18
C GLU A 118 -10.76 4.87 16.10
N ILE A 119 -9.74 5.70 15.90
CA ILE A 119 -8.33 5.27 15.97
C ILE A 119 -8.00 4.71 17.36
N GLU A 120 -8.43 5.38 18.43
CA GLU A 120 -8.27 4.90 19.81
C GLU A 120 -8.92 3.52 20.01
N ARG A 121 -10.15 3.35 19.48
CA ARG A 121 -10.88 2.08 19.55
C ARG A 121 -10.15 0.98 18.79
N CYS A 122 -9.68 1.26 17.57
CA CYS A 122 -8.91 0.32 16.76
C CYS A 122 -7.58 -0.07 17.42
N ALA A 123 -6.91 0.87 18.09
CA ALA A 123 -5.67 0.61 18.82
C ALA A 123 -5.88 -0.41 19.97
N GLY A 124 -7.10 -0.50 20.51
CA GLY A 124 -7.51 -1.52 21.48
C GLY A 124 -7.88 -2.88 20.86
N ASN A 125 -8.09 -2.95 19.55
CA ASN A 125 -8.50 -4.20 18.88
C ASN A 125 -7.26 -4.99 18.43
N PRO A 126 -7.05 -6.24 18.91
CA PRO A 126 -5.86 -7.03 18.58
C PRO A 126 -5.67 -7.30 17.09
N MET A 127 -6.75 -7.30 16.29
CA MET A 127 -6.69 -7.55 14.85
C MET A 127 -6.39 -6.30 14.02
N LEU A 128 -6.61 -5.09 14.57
CA LEU A 128 -6.47 -3.81 13.86
C LEU A 128 -5.39 -2.89 14.42
N ARG A 129 -4.95 -3.11 15.66
CA ARG A 129 -4.04 -2.21 16.39
C ARG A 129 -2.69 -1.95 15.73
N THR A 130 -2.35 -2.72 14.69
CA THR A 130 -1.04 -2.65 14.05
C THR A 130 -0.90 -1.43 13.13
N GLY A 131 -2.02 -0.91 12.60
CA GLY A 131 -1.92 0.20 11.67
C GLY A 131 -3.23 0.79 11.21
N LEU A 132 -3.09 1.84 10.42
CA LEU A 132 -4.16 2.71 9.92
C LEU A 132 -4.02 2.88 8.40
N LYS A 133 -5.11 2.68 7.66
CA LYS A 133 -5.24 3.04 6.25
C LYS A 133 -5.91 4.40 6.12
N LEU A 134 -5.30 5.28 5.34
CA LEU A 134 -5.84 6.58 4.98
C LEU A 134 -5.96 6.70 3.46
N HIS A 135 -6.93 7.48 3.01
CA HIS A 135 -7.17 7.70 1.59
C HIS A 135 -7.61 9.14 1.34
N ILE A 136 -6.69 9.99 0.91
CA ILE A 136 -6.92 11.45 0.81
C ILE A 136 -8.07 11.78 -0.14
N GLY A 137 -8.08 11.22 -1.36
CA GLY A 137 -9.13 11.50 -2.34
C GLY A 137 -10.52 11.03 -1.91
N ASN A 138 -10.67 9.87 -1.25
CA ASN A 138 -11.97 9.43 -0.72
C ASN A 138 -12.36 10.17 0.56
N SER A 139 -11.40 10.75 1.27
CA SER A 139 -11.68 11.64 2.40
C SER A 139 -12.02 13.06 1.96
N GLU A 140 -11.83 13.39 0.68
CA GLU A 140 -12.01 14.72 0.10
C GLU A 140 -11.20 15.80 0.85
N LEU A 141 -9.97 15.44 1.28
CA LEU A 141 -9.06 16.37 1.93
C LEU A 141 -8.26 17.15 0.89
N ASP A 142 -8.16 18.45 1.12
CA ASP A 142 -7.36 19.37 0.30
C ASP A 142 -6.04 19.70 0.99
N TYR A 143 -4.92 19.42 0.33
CA TYR A 143 -3.60 19.77 0.85
C TYR A 143 -3.34 21.27 1.00
N HIS A 144 -4.10 22.11 0.28
CA HIS A 144 -4.02 23.58 0.37
C HIS A 144 -4.94 24.14 1.47
N ASN A 145 -5.79 23.30 2.09
CA ASN A 145 -6.64 23.70 3.19
C ASN A 145 -5.93 23.48 4.54
N ALA A 146 -5.67 24.57 5.27
CA ALA A 146 -4.95 24.51 6.55
C ALA A 146 -5.67 23.66 7.62
N ASP A 147 -7.01 23.67 7.64
CA ASP A 147 -7.81 22.88 8.60
C ASP A 147 -7.73 21.39 8.29
N ASP A 148 -7.71 21.01 7.00
CA ASP A 148 -7.56 19.61 6.59
C ASP A 148 -6.16 19.08 6.91
N ILE A 149 -5.13 19.91 6.69
CA ILE A 149 -3.77 19.59 7.12
C ILE A 149 -3.69 19.45 8.63
N ALA A 150 -4.33 20.32 9.41
CA ALA A 150 -4.34 20.22 10.86
C ALA A 150 -4.99 18.91 11.35
N LYS A 151 -6.13 18.52 10.77
CA LYS A 151 -6.81 17.24 11.06
C LYS A 151 -5.94 16.05 10.70
N LEU A 152 -5.33 16.06 9.51
CA LEU A 152 -4.43 14.98 9.07
C LEU A 152 -3.22 14.85 10.00
N ARG A 153 -2.63 15.96 10.44
CA ARG A 153 -1.56 15.98 11.46
C ARG A 153 -1.99 15.37 12.79
N GLN A 154 -3.23 15.64 13.24
CA GLN A 154 -3.76 15.04 14.48
C GLN A 154 -3.87 13.52 14.35
N VAL A 155 -4.38 13.03 13.22
CA VAL A 155 -4.45 11.59 12.93
C VAL A 155 -3.05 10.95 12.92
N PHE A 156 -2.06 11.57 12.27
CA PHE A 156 -0.67 11.08 12.25
C PHE A 156 -0.07 11.06 13.66
N ARG A 157 -0.27 12.11 14.46
CA ARG A 157 0.20 12.17 15.85
C ARG A 157 -0.43 11.08 16.71
N THR A 158 -1.75 10.86 16.58
CA THR A 158 -2.45 9.83 17.33
C THR A 158 -1.95 8.44 16.94
N ALA A 159 -1.80 8.16 15.64
CA ALA A 159 -1.22 6.91 15.17
C ALA A 159 0.21 6.69 15.72
N ASN A 160 1.05 7.74 15.75
CA ASN A 160 2.40 7.68 16.33
C ASN A 160 2.36 7.34 17.82
N GLN A 161 1.49 7.97 18.59
CA GLN A 161 1.31 7.71 20.02
C GLN A 161 0.81 6.28 20.30
N LYS A 162 0.05 5.71 19.38
CA LYS A 162 -0.47 4.33 19.47
C LYS A 162 0.43 3.28 18.79
N HIS A 163 1.58 3.70 18.26
CA HIS A 163 2.50 2.82 17.52
C HIS A 163 1.83 2.09 16.33
N MET A 164 0.83 2.71 15.72
CA MET A 164 0.13 2.21 14.54
C MET A 164 0.84 2.70 13.27
N ALA A 165 1.35 1.78 12.46
CA ALA A 165 1.89 2.13 11.14
C ALA A 165 0.79 2.77 10.26
N ILE A 166 1.18 3.58 9.28
CA ILE A 166 0.22 4.21 8.37
C ILE A 166 0.47 3.71 6.94
N VAL A 167 -0.60 3.29 6.24
CA VAL A 167 -0.63 3.17 4.79
C VAL A 167 -1.51 4.28 4.24
N ILE A 168 -0.94 5.13 3.38
CA ILE A 168 -1.66 6.28 2.85
C ILE A 168 -1.70 6.27 1.31
N HIS A 169 -2.93 6.36 0.78
CA HIS A 169 -3.19 6.71 -0.62
C HIS A 169 -3.21 8.23 -0.71
N MET A 170 -2.12 8.79 -1.23
CA MET A 170 -1.90 10.24 -1.21
C MET A 170 -2.63 11.00 -2.29
N HIS A 171 -2.92 10.37 -3.43
CA HIS A 171 -3.49 11.05 -4.59
C HIS A 171 -4.87 11.62 -4.27
N ALA A 172 -4.99 12.95 -4.23
CA ALA A 172 -6.20 13.65 -3.84
C ALA A 172 -7.28 13.63 -4.93
N SER A 173 -6.89 13.60 -6.20
CA SER A 173 -7.77 13.81 -7.35
C SER A 173 -8.40 12.51 -7.89
N ILE A 174 -9.18 11.78 -7.08
CA ILE A 174 -9.98 10.64 -7.61
C ILE A 174 -11.11 11.14 -8.51
N SER A 175 -11.66 12.33 -8.24
CA SER A 175 -12.78 12.91 -8.97
C SER A 175 -12.36 14.12 -9.83
N GLN A 176 -11.08 14.33 -10.06
CA GLN A 176 -10.49 15.47 -10.77
C GLN A 176 -10.88 16.85 -10.18
N ARG A 177 -11.36 16.89 -8.93
CA ARG A 177 -11.76 18.14 -8.25
C ARG A 177 -10.63 18.79 -7.46
N LEU A 178 -9.67 17.98 -6.99
CA LEU A 178 -8.53 18.45 -6.21
C LEU A 178 -7.24 18.22 -7.01
N HIS A 179 -6.33 19.14 -6.87
CA HIS A 179 -5.00 19.00 -7.47
C HIS A 179 -4.18 17.94 -6.72
N TYR A 180 -3.29 17.27 -7.44
CA TYR A 180 -2.29 16.41 -6.86
C TYR A 180 -1.07 16.36 -7.78
N GLY A 181 0.11 16.39 -7.18
CA GLY A 181 1.40 16.30 -7.85
C GLY A 181 2.53 16.59 -6.89
N ARG A 182 3.60 17.20 -7.40
CA ARG A 182 4.80 17.51 -6.61
C ARG A 182 4.51 18.47 -5.45
N GLU A 183 3.69 19.50 -5.67
CA GLU A 183 3.39 20.51 -4.67
C GLU A 183 2.65 19.90 -3.47
N GLU A 184 1.59 19.16 -3.71
CA GLU A 184 0.79 18.53 -2.66
C GLU A 184 1.59 17.46 -1.90
N ALA A 185 2.43 16.69 -2.61
CA ALA A 185 3.36 15.77 -1.97
C ALA A 185 4.40 16.50 -1.09
N GLN A 186 4.86 17.68 -1.51
CA GLN A 186 5.76 18.52 -0.72
C GLN A 186 5.06 19.06 0.54
N ILE A 187 3.82 19.54 0.41
CA ILE A 187 3.01 19.97 1.56
C ILE A 187 2.84 18.83 2.57
N PHE A 188 2.50 17.62 2.09
CA PHE A 188 2.42 16.44 2.95
C PHE A 188 3.74 16.16 3.65
N TYR A 189 4.85 16.13 2.91
CA TYR A 189 6.17 15.84 3.43
C TYR A 189 6.60 16.82 4.52
N ASP A 190 6.40 18.12 4.28
CA ASP A 190 6.85 19.16 5.19
C ASP A 190 5.89 19.38 6.37
N SER A 191 4.59 19.28 6.13
CA SER A 191 3.58 19.65 7.12
C SER A 191 3.00 18.48 7.90
N VAL A 192 2.93 17.26 7.34
CA VAL A 192 2.21 16.14 7.95
C VAL A 192 3.15 15.07 8.48
N LEU A 193 4.13 14.65 7.68
CA LEU A 193 4.98 13.49 7.98
C LEU A 193 5.72 13.63 9.32
N SER A 194 6.14 14.83 9.67
CA SER A 194 6.82 15.13 10.93
C SER A 194 5.97 14.88 12.18
N ALA A 195 4.65 14.72 12.04
CA ALA A 195 3.77 14.39 13.16
C ALA A 195 3.81 12.91 13.58
N ALA A 196 4.45 12.04 12.76
CA ALA A 196 4.59 10.61 13.03
C ALA A 196 6.03 10.13 12.80
N PRO A 197 7.03 10.61 13.58
CA PRO A 197 8.44 10.34 13.33
C PRO A 197 8.88 8.91 13.66
N ASP A 198 8.12 8.18 14.50
CA ASP A 198 8.58 6.92 15.12
C ASP A 198 7.96 5.68 14.50
N ILE A 199 6.92 5.83 13.67
CA ILE A 199 6.21 4.73 13.04
C ILE A 199 6.53 4.61 11.55
N PRO A 200 6.42 3.40 10.97
CA PRO A 200 6.47 3.22 9.52
C PRO A 200 5.31 3.92 8.82
N VAL A 201 5.62 4.62 7.72
CA VAL A 201 4.61 5.19 6.82
C VAL A 201 4.82 4.61 5.42
N GLN A 202 3.84 3.86 4.92
CA GLN A 202 3.83 3.31 3.56
C GLN A 202 3.07 4.24 2.64
N ILE A 203 3.74 4.72 1.61
CA ILE A 203 3.17 5.51 0.51
C ILE A 203 2.68 4.53 -0.56
N ALA A 204 1.37 4.48 -0.76
CA ALA A 204 0.75 3.56 -1.71
C ALA A 204 0.96 4.00 -3.17
N HIS A 205 0.97 3.02 -4.08
CA HIS A 205 1.02 3.22 -5.53
C HIS A 205 2.18 4.10 -6.02
N LEU A 206 3.35 4.06 -5.36
CA LEU A 206 4.46 4.99 -5.62
C LEU A 206 4.01 6.47 -5.61
N ALA A 207 3.18 6.84 -4.64
CA ALA A 207 2.54 8.16 -4.52
C ALA A 207 1.49 8.50 -5.60
N GLY A 208 1.03 7.51 -6.37
CA GLY A 208 0.00 7.65 -7.40
C GLY A 208 -1.38 7.15 -6.97
N ALA A 209 -2.20 6.82 -7.97
CA ALA A 209 -3.56 6.28 -7.80
C ALA A 209 -3.78 4.93 -8.54
N GLY A 210 -2.71 4.27 -8.95
CA GLY A 210 -2.73 3.18 -9.93
C GLY A 210 -2.39 3.72 -11.33
N GLY A 211 -1.58 2.95 -12.08
CA GLY A 211 -0.86 3.47 -13.24
C GLY A 211 0.31 4.39 -12.85
N TYR A 212 1.01 4.90 -13.86
CA TYR A 212 2.15 5.80 -13.64
C TYR A 212 2.19 6.89 -14.70
N ASP A 213 2.00 8.12 -14.28
CA ASP A 213 1.97 9.32 -15.11
C ASP A 213 2.92 10.40 -14.57
N SER A 214 2.90 11.57 -15.21
CA SER A 214 3.72 12.72 -14.79
C SER A 214 3.34 13.26 -13.42
N THR A 215 2.07 13.14 -13.03
CA THR A 215 1.54 13.56 -11.73
C THR A 215 2.11 12.66 -10.63
N THR A 216 2.04 11.35 -10.83
CA THR A 216 2.64 10.34 -9.95
C THR A 216 4.15 10.52 -9.84
N ASP A 217 4.87 10.70 -10.96
CA ASP A 217 6.32 10.95 -10.96
C ASP A 217 6.68 12.23 -10.22
N GLY A 218 5.89 13.29 -10.39
CA GLY A 218 6.05 14.55 -9.66
C GLY A 218 5.91 14.35 -8.14
N GLY A 219 4.84 13.70 -7.69
CA GLY A 219 4.63 13.40 -6.27
C GLY A 219 5.73 12.52 -5.68
N LEU A 220 6.10 11.44 -6.40
CA LEU A 220 7.16 10.53 -5.96
C LEU A 220 8.52 11.20 -5.87
N SER A 221 8.81 12.19 -6.74
CA SER A 221 10.10 12.89 -6.77
C SER A 221 10.45 13.58 -5.46
N VAL A 222 9.44 14.02 -4.68
CA VAL A 222 9.66 14.64 -3.37
C VAL A 222 10.35 13.66 -2.40
N PHE A 223 9.88 12.43 -2.38
CA PHE A 223 10.42 11.39 -1.51
C PHE A 223 11.78 10.89 -2.00
N VAL A 224 11.96 10.75 -3.31
CA VAL A 224 13.25 10.41 -3.93
C VAL A 224 14.31 11.46 -3.56
N ASP A 225 13.97 12.74 -3.70
CA ASP A 225 14.87 13.84 -3.37
C ASP A 225 15.21 13.85 -1.86
N ALA A 226 14.25 13.56 -0.99
CA ALA A 226 14.48 13.47 0.45
C ALA A 226 15.40 12.30 0.81
N ILE A 227 15.18 11.13 0.23
CA ILE A 227 16.03 9.95 0.42
C ILE A 227 17.46 10.23 -0.08
N ALA A 228 17.60 10.82 -1.27
CA ALA A 228 18.91 11.16 -1.83
C ALA A 228 19.72 12.15 -0.96
N ARG A 229 19.02 13.04 -0.25
CA ARG A 229 19.66 13.97 0.72
C ARG A 229 19.86 13.38 2.12
N ASN A 230 19.49 12.11 2.34
CA ASN A 230 19.48 11.45 3.65
C ASN A 230 18.66 12.23 4.70
N ASP A 231 17.51 12.80 4.29
CA ASP A 231 16.62 13.52 5.22
C ASP A 231 16.12 12.55 6.30
N PRO A 232 16.33 12.82 7.60
CA PRO A 232 15.94 11.90 8.67
C PRO A 232 14.43 11.63 8.71
N ARG A 233 13.60 12.53 8.18
CA ARG A 233 12.15 12.34 8.08
C ARG A 233 11.77 11.18 7.13
N ALA A 234 12.63 10.86 6.14
CA ALA A 234 12.41 9.77 5.21
C ALA A 234 12.82 8.37 5.75
N ARG A 235 13.38 8.29 6.97
CA ARG A 235 13.97 7.04 7.51
C ARG A 235 12.97 5.89 7.61
N ASN A 236 11.70 6.19 7.96
CA ASN A 236 10.64 5.23 8.19
C ASN A 236 9.66 5.09 7.01
N LEU A 237 9.99 5.68 5.83
CA LEU A 237 9.17 5.58 4.63
C LEU A 237 9.34 4.23 3.94
N TRP A 238 8.21 3.69 3.50
CA TRP A 238 8.05 2.51 2.65
C TRP A 238 7.17 2.88 1.46
N PHE A 239 7.29 2.14 0.37
CA PHE A 239 6.54 2.41 -0.86
C PHE A 239 6.00 1.11 -1.41
N ASP A 240 4.74 1.07 -1.82
CA ASP A 240 4.25 -0.09 -2.56
C ASP A 240 4.12 0.18 -4.07
N VAL A 241 4.27 -0.90 -4.83
CA VAL A 241 4.22 -0.86 -6.30
C VAL A 241 2.86 -1.28 -6.85
N THR A 242 1.84 -1.13 -6.04
CA THR A 242 0.47 -1.56 -6.34
C THR A 242 -0.03 -0.88 -7.61
N SER A 243 -0.42 -1.69 -8.60
CA SER A 243 -1.03 -1.26 -9.87
C SER A 243 -0.23 -0.25 -10.70
N VAL A 244 1.09 -0.07 -10.44
CA VAL A 244 1.91 0.95 -11.13
C VAL A 244 2.18 0.63 -12.61
N VAL A 245 2.05 -0.62 -13.02
CA VAL A 245 2.29 -1.07 -14.41
C VAL A 245 1.00 -1.10 -15.20
N ARG A 246 -0.11 -1.47 -14.55
CA ARG A 246 -1.41 -1.60 -15.21
C ARG A 246 -1.89 -0.23 -15.71
N GLY A 247 -2.29 -0.17 -16.99
CA GLY A 247 -2.72 1.08 -17.63
C GLY A 247 -1.59 2.08 -17.91
N THR A 248 -0.33 1.70 -17.64
CA THR A 248 0.85 2.52 -17.87
C THR A 248 1.46 2.19 -19.24
N SER A 249 1.86 3.22 -19.99
CA SER A 249 2.57 3.04 -21.26
C SER A 249 3.91 2.33 -21.02
N PRO A 250 4.27 1.30 -21.84
CA PRO A 250 5.58 0.67 -21.76
C PRO A 250 6.77 1.62 -21.85
N SER A 251 6.61 2.79 -22.50
CA SER A 251 7.63 3.84 -22.55
C SER A 251 7.99 4.42 -21.18
N SER A 252 7.12 4.27 -20.18
CA SER A 252 7.35 4.72 -18.79
C SER A 252 8.04 3.67 -17.93
N PHE A 253 8.17 2.42 -18.37
CA PHE A 253 8.68 1.32 -17.55
C PHE A 253 10.11 1.55 -17.07
N GLN A 254 10.98 2.11 -17.92
CA GLN A 254 12.35 2.47 -17.53
C GLN A 254 12.33 3.51 -16.40
N ARG A 255 11.48 4.53 -16.51
CA ARG A 255 11.35 5.57 -15.48
C ARG A 255 10.90 4.99 -14.16
N ILE A 256 9.93 4.07 -14.15
CA ILE A 256 9.46 3.39 -12.94
C ILE A 256 10.60 2.60 -12.30
N ALA A 257 11.34 1.82 -13.08
CA ALA A 257 12.48 1.03 -12.58
C ALA A 257 13.57 1.94 -11.98
N ASP A 258 13.89 3.05 -12.62
CA ASP A 258 14.87 4.03 -12.12
C ASP A 258 14.40 4.66 -10.80
N ARG A 259 13.12 5.01 -10.68
CA ARG A 259 12.54 5.53 -9.44
C ARG A 259 12.59 4.51 -8.30
N ILE A 260 12.27 3.25 -8.58
CA ILE A 260 12.39 2.15 -7.62
C ILE A 260 13.83 2.03 -7.09
N ARG A 261 14.83 2.12 -7.98
CA ARG A 261 16.24 2.13 -7.59
C ARG A 261 16.62 3.34 -6.75
N GLN A 262 16.12 4.53 -7.11
CA GLN A 262 16.35 5.77 -6.36
C GLN A 262 15.74 5.75 -4.96
N LEU A 263 14.57 5.13 -4.78
CA LEU A 263 13.97 4.90 -3.45
C LEU A 263 14.81 3.95 -2.60
N GLY A 264 15.51 3.02 -3.23
CA GLY A 264 16.20 1.91 -2.60
C GLY A 264 15.31 0.67 -2.48
N LEU A 265 15.72 -0.42 -3.11
CA LEU A 265 14.94 -1.67 -3.25
C LEU A 265 14.37 -2.20 -1.93
N HIS A 266 15.10 -2.04 -0.81
CA HIS A 266 14.69 -2.53 0.51
C HIS A 266 13.52 -1.75 1.13
N ARG A 267 13.11 -0.62 0.54
CA ARG A 267 11.94 0.17 0.96
C ARG A 267 10.71 -0.08 0.09
N VAL A 268 10.85 -0.90 -0.94
CA VAL A 268 9.80 -1.15 -1.93
C VAL A 268 9.10 -2.46 -1.61
N LEU A 269 7.78 -2.42 -1.55
CA LEU A 269 6.91 -3.52 -1.17
C LEU A 269 6.00 -3.89 -2.34
N PHE A 270 5.74 -5.18 -2.53
CA PHE A 270 4.72 -5.62 -3.47
C PHE A 270 3.34 -5.45 -2.87
N GLY A 271 2.40 -4.95 -3.67
CA GLY A 271 0.97 -4.93 -3.37
C GLY A 271 0.18 -5.12 -4.66
N SER A 272 -0.97 -5.75 -4.59
CA SER A 272 -1.78 -6.04 -5.78
C SER A 272 -3.06 -5.23 -5.86
N ASP A 273 -3.67 -4.84 -4.74
CA ASP A 273 -5.00 -4.20 -4.69
C ASP A 273 -6.08 -5.04 -5.42
N ALA A 274 -5.85 -6.35 -5.49
CA ALA A 274 -6.55 -7.26 -6.39
C ALA A 274 -8.00 -7.54 -5.97
N ALA A 275 -8.38 -7.13 -4.77
CA ALA A 275 -9.71 -7.37 -4.22
C ALA A 275 -10.70 -6.27 -4.57
N ALA A 276 -10.27 -5.13 -5.10
CA ALA A 276 -11.12 -3.98 -5.37
C ALA A 276 -11.40 -3.80 -6.87
N GLY A 277 -12.68 -3.82 -7.26
CA GLY A 277 -13.13 -3.51 -8.61
C GLY A 277 -12.48 -4.37 -9.70
N ASP A 278 -12.02 -3.72 -10.77
CA ASP A 278 -11.39 -4.36 -11.94
C ASP A 278 -9.89 -4.65 -11.77
N ASN A 279 -9.38 -4.60 -10.56
CA ASN A 279 -7.98 -4.88 -10.29
C ASN A 279 -7.64 -6.34 -10.62
N CYS A 280 -6.41 -6.57 -11.07
CA CYS A 280 -5.94 -7.89 -11.40
C CYS A 280 -5.74 -8.75 -10.13
N ARG A 281 -5.71 -10.07 -10.32
CA ARG A 281 -5.42 -11.00 -9.24
C ARG A 281 -3.96 -10.86 -8.78
N PRO A 282 -3.61 -11.23 -7.54
CA PRO A 282 -2.24 -11.07 -7.04
C PRO A 282 -1.17 -11.68 -7.94
N ARG A 283 -1.42 -12.84 -8.55
CA ARG A 283 -0.51 -13.47 -9.51
C ARG A 283 -0.30 -12.61 -10.75
N GLU A 284 -1.39 -12.16 -11.37
CA GLU A 284 -1.37 -11.34 -12.58
C GLU A 284 -0.68 -10.00 -12.31
N CYS A 285 -0.91 -9.39 -11.13
CA CYS A 285 -0.23 -8.17 -10.71
C CYS A 285 1.28 -8.36 -10.57
N TRP A 286 1.73 -9.51 -10.03
CA TRP A 286 3.15 -9.82 -9.95
C TRP A 286 3.77 -10.04 -11.33
N GLU A 287 3.08 -10.75 -12.22
CA GLU A 287 3.51 -10.96 -13.61
C GLU A 287 3.59 -9.62 -14.37
N ASP A 288 2.60 -8.72 -14.17
CA ASP A 288 2.64 -7.36 -14.74
C ASP A 288 3.81 -6.55 -14.19
N PHE A 289 4.03 -6.57 -12.88
CA PHE A 289 5.16 -5.87 -12.26
C PHE A 289 6.51 -6.35 -12.79
N ARG A 290 6.64 -7.65 -13.08
CA ARG A 290 7.85 -8.25 -13.67
C ARG A 290 8.15 -7.82 -15.12
N LYS A 291 7.25 -7.09 -15.78
CA LYS A 291 7.52 -6.47 -17.09
C LYS A 291 8.45 -5.25 -17.00
N LEU A 292 8.68 -4.72 -15.80
CA LEU A 292 9.63 -3.62 -15.60
C LEU A 292 11.07 -4.08 -15.88
N PRO A 293 11.94 -3.20 -16.39
CA PRO A 293 13.35 -3.51 -16.66
C PRO A 293 14.18 -3.50 -15.36
N LEU A 294 13.76 -4.34 -14.40
CA LEU A 294 14.50 -4.70 -13.20
C LEU A 294 15.17 -6.07 -13.44
N THR A 295 16.29 -6.31 -12.77
CA THR A 295 16.96 -7.62 -12.79
C THR A 295 16.23 -8.62 -11.87
N ASP A 296 16.44 -9.92 -12.08
CA ASP A 296 15.91 -10.97 -11.22
C ASP A 296 16.36 -10.82 -9.76
N ALA A 297 17.59 -10.34 -9.53
CA ALA A 297 18.09 -10.01 -8.20
C ALA A 297 17.30 -8.87 -7.55
N GLU A 298 16.98 -7.80 -8.30
CA GLU A 298 16.17 -6.67 -7.81
C GLU A 298 14.73 -7.11 -7.49
N PHE A 299 14.11 -7.91 -8.37
CA PHE A 299 12.80 -8.50 -8.08
C PHE A 299 12.83 -9.39 -6.84
N THR A 300 13.88 -10.20 -6.68
CA THR A 300 14.05 -11.08 -5.51
C THR A 300 14.16 -10.28 -4.21
N VAL A 301 14.84 -9.13 -4.21
CA VAL A 301 14.87 -8.22 -3.05
C VAL A 301 13.47 -7.76 -2.72
N ILE A 302 12.73 -7.22 -3.69
CA ILE A 302 11.37 -6.70 -3.49
C ILE A 302 10.42 -7.80 -3.01
N ALA A 303 10.46 -8.99 -3.63
CA ALA A 303 9.65 -10.14 -3.25
C ALA A 303 9.88 -10.61 -1.79
N ASN A 304 11.09 -10.40 -1.26
CA ASN A 304 11.47 -10.83 0.07
C ASN A 304 11.37 -9.75 1.15
N ASN A 305 11.05 -8.50 0.81
CA ASN A 305 10.96 -7.42 1.78
C ASN A 305 9.88 -7.67 2.83
N VAL A 306 10.24 -7.41 4.10
CA VAL A 306 9.31 -7.50 5.23
C VAL A 306 9.34 -6.20 6.02
N ALA A 307 8.27 -5.42 5.89
CA ALA A 307 8.08 -4.19 6.63
C ALA A 307 7.92 -4.47 8.15
N PRO A 308 8.31 -3.54 9.04
CA PRO A 308 8.31 -3.76 10.49
C PRO A 308 6.95 -4.20 11.05
N TYR A 309 5.86 -3.65 10.54
CA TYR A 309 4.49 -3.96 10.98
C TYR A 309 3.96 -5.33 10.49
N MET A 310 4.74 -6.08 9.69
CA MET A 310 4.41 -7.45 9.25
C MET A 310 5.35 -8.51 9.87
N ARG A 311 6.22 -8.11 10.77
CA ARG A 311 7.12 -9.01 11.52
C ARG A 311 6.40 -9.71 12.65
#